data_65a650e662a7f0a6ad7ecd7e56ad993a
#
_entry.id   65a650e662a7f0a6ad7ecd7e56ad993a
#
_cell.length_a   1.000
_cell.length_b   1.000
_cell.length_c   1.000
_cell.angle_alpha   90.00
_cell.angle_beta   90.00
_cell.angle_gamma   90.00
#
_symmetry.space_group_name_H-M   'P 1'
#
loop_
_entity.id
_entity.type
_entity.pdbx_description
1 polymer ?
#
loop_
_entity_poly.entity_id
_entity_poly.type
_entity_poly.pdbx_seq_one_letter_code
_entity_poly.pdbx_strand_id
1 'polypeptide(L)'
;MKAKERQTAIANKLLSAKEAVSGKSLSEEFGVSRQIIVQDIANLKVKGFDIVSTHNGYLILKSPLHERILKLKHSKDETEEELKTIVECGGTVVNVFVWHKVYGKLEADLNISTMFHIEKFLDGVRSGKSTELMNITGGYHYHTIRAESKEALDKIETLLSEKKFIAPEI
;
A
#
# COMPACT_ATOMS: atom_id res chain seq x y z
N MET A 1 15.43 -7.70 -24.45
CA MET A 1 14.38 -7.10 -23.55
C MET A 1 13.93 -5.78 -24.15
N LYS A 2 12.60 -5.56 -24.27
CA LYS A 2 12.05 -4.28 -24.76
C LYS A 2 12.26 -3.17 -23.73
N ALA A 3 12.34 -1.91 -24.18
CA ALA A 3 12.61 -0.77 -23.28
C ALA A 3 11.62 -0.66 -22.11
N LYS A 4 10.31 -0.87 -22.36
CA LYS A 4 9.28 -0.80 -21.31
C LYS A 4 9.47 -1.88 -20.23
N GLU A 5 9.81 -3.11 -20.63
CA GLU A 5 10.07 -4.22 -19.71
C GLU A 5 11.31 -3.95 -18.88
N ARG A 6 12.37 -3.42 -19.50
CA ARG A 6 13.61 -3.05 -18.81
C ARG A 6 13.38 -1.93 -17.79
N GLN A 7 12.64 -0.88 -18.16
CA GLN A 7 12.30 0.20 -17.23
C GLN A 7 11.54 -0.31 -15.99
N THR A 8 10.55 -1.21 -16.20
CA THR A 8 9.84 -1.84 -15.07
C THR A 8 10.79 -2.65 -14.19
N ALA A 9 11.69 -3.43 -14.77
CA ALA A 9 12.66 -4.22 -14.03
C ALA A 9 13.66 -3.34 -13.27
N ILE A 10 14.14 -2.23 -13.86
CA ILE A 10 14.99 -1.24 -13.19
C ILE A 10 14.24 -0.60 -12.02
N ALA A 11 13.00 -0.18 -12.20
CA ALA A 11 12.20 0.41 -11.12
C ALA A 11 12.04 -0.56 -9.94
N ASN A 12 11.67 -1.81 -10.20
CA ASN A 12 11.52 -2.85 -9.18
C ASN A 12 12.84 -3.10 -8.43
N LYS A 13 13.96 -3.13 -9.15
CA LYS A 13 15.27 -3.29 -8.53
C LYS A 13 15.61 -2.12 -7.60
N LEU A 14 15.41 -0.89 -8.05
CA LEU A 14 15.64 0.31 -7.22
C LEU A 14 14.69 0.39 -6.02
N LEU A 15 13.43 -0.03 -6.18
CA LEU A 15 12.45 -0.10 -5.07
C LEU A 15 12.85 -1.12 -3.99
N SER A 16 13.48 -2.24 -4.38
CA SER A 16 13.94 -3.27 -3.44
C SER A 16 15.31 -2.97 -2.83
N ALA A 17 16.09 -2.07 -3.45
CA ALA A 17 17.44 -1.74 -3.00
C ALA A 17 17.42 -0.95 -1.67
N LYS A 18 18.35 -1.27 -0.79
CA LYS A 18 18.60 -0.52 0.46
C LYS A 18 19.64 0.59 0.26
N GLU A 19 20.45 0.47 -0.78
CA GLU A 19 21.52 1.40 -1.12
C GLU A 19 21.47 1.75 -2.61
N ALA A 20 22.21 2.79 -3.00
CA ALA A 20 22.27 3.22 -4.39
C ALA A 20 22.83 2.12 -5.31
N VAL A 21 22.14 1.87 -6.42
CA VAL A 21 22.54 0.89 -7.44
C VAL A 21 23.33 1.59 -8.53
N SER A 22 24.55 1.15 -8.78
CA SER A 22 25.43 1.82 -9.76
C SER A 22 24.91 1.65 -11.19
N GLY A 23 25.11 2.68 -12.02
CA GLY A 23 24.76 2.63 -13.43
C GLY A 23 25.54 1.55 -14.19
N LYS A 24 26.74 1.19 -13.71
CA LYS A 24 27.54 0.09 -14.22
C LYS A 24 26.84 -1.26 -13.95
N SER A 25 26.45 -1.50 -12.72
CA SER A 25 25.73 -2.72 -12.33
C SER A 25 24.43 -2.89 -13.14
N LEU A 26 23.66 -1.81 -13.30
CA LEU A 26 22.44 -1.85 -14.13
C LEU A 26 22.74 -2.16 -15.60
N SER A 27 23.81 -1.56 -16.17
CA SER A 27 24.18 -1.81 -17.57
C SER A 27 24.61 -3.25 -17.82
N GLU A 28 25.36 -3.83 -16.90
CA GLU A 28 25.82 -5.22 -16.96
C GLU A 28 24.64 -6.20 -16.82
N GLU A 29 23.76 -5.99 -15.84
CA GLU A 29 22.62 -6.85 -15.57
C GLU A 29 21.58 -6.86 -16.71
N PHE A 30 21.29 -5.68 -17.27
CA PHE A 30 20.31 -5.57 -18.36
C PHE A 30 20.89 -5.68 -19.76
N GLY A 31 22.22 -5.88 -19.90
CA GLY A 31 22.89 -6.09 -21.17
C GLY A 31 22.78 -4.89 -22.13
N VAL A 32 22.82 -3.66 -21.58
CA VAL A 32 22.71 -2.42 -22.36
C VAL A 32 23.82 -1.43 -21.96
N SER A 33 24.06 -0.42 -22.81
CA SER A 33 25.03 0.61 -22.49
C SER A 33 24.58 1.46 -21.30
N ARG A 34 25.55 2.06 -20.61
CA ARG A 34 25.30 3.00 -19.52
C ARG A 34 24.44 4.19 -19.97
N GLN A 35 24.59 4.63 -21.22
CA GLN A 35 23.78 5.71 -21.81
C GLN A 35 22.29 5.32 -21.90
N ILE A 36 21.99 4.06 -22.24
CA ILE A 36 20.62 3.55 -22.23
C ILE A 36 20.05 3.53 -20.82
N ILE A 37 20.84 3.14 -19.80
CA ILE A 37 20.40 3.22 -18.39
C ILE A 37 20.09 4.65 -17.99
N VAL A 38 20.93 5.63 -18.34
CA VAL A 38 20.65 7.06 -18.08
C VAL A 38 19.32 7.49 -18.69
N GLN A 39 19.06 7.09 -19.93
CA GLN A 39 17.78 7.40 -20.59
C GLN A 39 16.59 6.71 -19.93
N ASP A 40 16.74 5.45 -19.52
CA ASP A 40 15.69 4.73 -18.81
C ASP A 40 15.37 5.36 -17.46
N ILE A 41 16.40 5.78 -16.71
CA ILE A 41 16.25 6.53 -15.44
C ILE A 41 15.51 7.86 -15.68
N ALA A 42 15.89 8.60 -16.72
CA ALA A 42 15.18 9.85 -17.07
C ALA A 42 13.70 9.60 -17.37
N ASN A 43 13.39 8.55 -18.13
CA ASN A 43 12.01 8.17 -18.43
C ASN A 43 11.23 7.73 -17.18
N LEU A 44 11.87 7.05 -16.23
CA LEU A 44 11.25 6.66 -14.96
C LEU A 44 10.95 7.89 -14.08
N LYS A 45 11.86 8.89 -14.04
CA LYS A 45 11.60 10.17 -13.35
C LYS A 45 10.38 10.89 -13.94
N VAL A 46 10.25 10.94 -15.27
CA VAL A 46 9.08 11.52 -15.94
C VAL A 46 7.79 10.76 -15.59
N LYS A 47 7.88 9.45 -15.32
CA LYS A 47 6.75 8.61 -14.87
C LYS A 47 6.42 8.76 -13.39
N GLY A 48 7.09 9.65 -12.66
CA GLY A 48 6.81 9.93 -11.26
C GLY A 48 7.61 9.13 -10.24
N PHE A 49 8.63 8.36 -10.68
CA PHE A 49 9.55 7.73 -9.72
C PHE A 49 10.52 8.75 -9.16
N ASP A 50 10.57 8.88 -7.83
CA ASP A 50 11.49 9.81 -7.14
C ASP A 50 12.90 9.21 -7.07
N ILE A 51 13.59 9.19 -8.21
CA ILE A 51 14.93 8.64 -8.36
C ILE A 51 15.97 9.74 -8.15
N VAL A 52 16.82 9.60 -7.14
CA VAL A 52 17.97 10.47 -6.91
C VAL A 52 19.20 9.86 -7.54
N SER A 53 19.98 10.70 -8.23
CA SER A 53 21.32 10.34 -8.72
C SER A 53 22.34 10.73 -7.67
N THR A 54 23.13 9.76 -7.21
CA THR A 54 24.20 9.93 -6.25
C THR A 54 25.55 9.61 -6.91
N HIS A 55 26.67 9.88 -6.24
CA HIS A 55 27.99 9.48 -6.74
C HIS A 55 28.15 7.94 -6.83
N ASN A 56 27.39 7.17 -6.03
CA ASN A 56 27.39 5.70 -6.04
C ASN A 56 26.38 5.08 -7.01
N GLY A 57 25.47 5.88 -7.62
CA GLY A 57 24.45 5.38 -8.53
C GLY A 57 23.08 6.00 -8.29
N TYR A 58 22.04 5.20 -8.52
CA TYR A 58 20.64 5.60 -8.45
C TYR A 58 19.96 5.00 -7.25
N LEU A 59 19.14 5.80 -6.56
CA LEU A 59 18.34 5.39 -5.42
C LEU A 59 16.93 5.96 -5.57
N ILE A 60 15.90 5.16 -5.29
CA ILE A 60 14.55 5.71 -5.11
C ILE A 60 14.41 6.17 -3.66
N LEU A 61 14.12 7.46 -3.48
CA LEU A 61 13.74 7.97 -2.18
C LEU A 61 12.37 7.40 -1.84
N LYS A 62 12.35 6.49 -0.87
CA LYS A 62 11.10 6.08 -0.25
C LYS A 62 10.71 7.20 0.69
N SER A 63 9.67 7.95 0.37
CA SER A 63 9.05 8.83 1.36
C SER A 63 8.74 8.01 2.60
N PRO A 64 9.00 8.51 3.80
CA PRO A 64 8.64 7.80 5.02
C PRO A 64 7.13 7.53 4.97
N LEU A 65 6.74 6.26 4.96
CA LEU A 65 5.34 5.90 5.00
C LEU A 65 4.79 6.24 6.39
N HIS A 66 3.65 6.87 6.41
CA HIS A 66 2.95 7.21 7.64
C HIS A 66 1.89 6.15 7.92
N GLU A 67 1.70 5.83 9.19
CA GLU A 67 0.67 4.88 9.62
C GLU A 67 -0.27 5.55 10.62
N ARG A 68 -1.53 5.15 10.55
CA ARG A 68 -2.57 5.52 11.50
C ARG A 68 -3.46 4.32 11.80
N ILE A 69 -3.80 4.15 13.06
CA ILE A 69 -4.78 3.16 13.47
C ILE A 69 -6.12 3.86 13.60
N LEU A 70 -7.11 3.36 12.86
CA LEU A 70 -8.48 3.84 12.96
C LEU A 70 -9.37 2.77 13.56
N LYS A 71 -10.22 3.17 14.51
CA LYS A 71 -11.28 2.34 15.06
C LYS A 71 -12.55 2.55 14.23
N LEU A 72 -13.06 1.48 13.66
CA LEU A 72 -14.16 1.51 12.72
C LEU A 72 -15.33 0.68 13.22
N LYS A 73 -16.52 1.04 12.74
CA LYS A 73 -17.75 0.30 12.97
C LYS A 73 -18.68 0.45 11.78
N HIS A 74 -18.96 -0.63 11.10
CA HIS A 74 -19.96 -0.68 10.04
C HIS A 74 -20.51 -2.10 9.89
N SER A 75 -21.47 -2.27 9.00
CA SER A 75 -22.05 -3.58 8.65
C SER A 75 -21.14 -4.30 7.62
N LYS A 76 -21.35 -5.61 7.50
CA LYS A 76 -20.67 -6.45 6.50
C LYS A 76 -20.85 -5.95 5.06
N ASP A 77 -22.03 -5.40 4.75
CA ASP A 77 -22.35 -4.94 3.40
C ASP A 77 -21.59 -3.66 3.02
N GLU A 78 -21.01 -2.96 3.99
CA GLU A 78 -20.27 -1.71 3.82
C GLU A 78 -18.75 -1.92 3.74
N THR A 79 -18.27 -3.13 3.94
CA THR A 79 -16.81 -3.46 3.88
C THR A 79 -16.18 -3.07 2.56
N GLU A 80 -16.86 -3.30 1.44
CA GLU A 80 -16.35 -2.92 0.12
C GLU A 80 -16.16 -1.41 -0.01
N GLU A 81 -17.14 -0.63 0.48
CA GLU A 81 -17.11 0.84 0.42
C GLU A 81 -16.00 1.42 1.32
N GLU A 82 -15.82 0.86 2.50
CA GLU A 82 -14.72 1.21 3.40
C GLU A 82 -13.36 1.02 2.73
N LEU A 83 -13.09 -0.20 2.24
CA LEU A 83 -11.81 -0.53 1.61
C LEU A 83 -11.55 0.31 0.36
N LYS A 84 -12.56 0.56 -0.48
CA LYS A 84 -12.46 1.46 -1.63
C LYS A 84 -12.09 2.88 -1.22
N THR A 85 -12.75 3.43 -0.20
CA THR A 85 -12.47 4.78 0.30
C THR A 85 -11.00 4.94 0.70
N ILE A 86 -10.43 3.96 1.37
CA ILE A 86 -9.03 3.98 1.79
C ILE A 86 -8.09 3.90 0.58
N VAL A 87 -8.32 2.93 -0.32
CA VAL A 87 -7.42 2.65 -1.45
C VAL A 87 -7.48 3.76 -2.50
N GLU A 88 -8.64 4.33 -2.81
CA GLU A 88 -8.80 5.43 -3.76
C GLU A 88 -8.11 6.73 -3.30
N CYS A 89 -7.90 6.88 -1.99
CA CYS A 89 -7.12 7.98 -1.42
C CYS A 89 -5.61 7.68 -1.31
N GLY A 90 -5.14 6.59 -1.90
CA GLY A 90 -3.73 6.19 -1.87
C GLY A 90 -3.31 5.48 -0.57
N GLY A 91 -4.28 5.06 0.24
CA GLY A 91 -4.03 4.28 1.45
C GLY A 91 -3.82 2.79 1.17
N THR A 92 -3.08 2.14 2.04
CA THR A 92 -2.96 0.68 2.13
C THR A 92 -3.52 0.23 3.47
N VAL A 93 -4.48 -0.69 3.46
CA VAL A 93 -4.93 -1.37 4.67
C VAL A 93 -3.92 -2.47 4.99
N VAL A 94 -3.08 -2.22 6.01
CA VAL A 94 -1.99 -3.13 6.39
C VAL A 94 -2.54 -4.39 7.04
N ASN A 95 -3.41 -4.21 8.03
CA ASN A 95 -4.01 -5.29 8.80
C ASN A 95 -5.44 -4.95 9.22
N VAL A 96 -6.12 -5.95 9.77
CA VAL A 96 -7.33 -5.79 10.58
C VAL A 96 -7.11 -6.41 11.93
N PHE A 97 -7.57 -5.78 13.00
CA PHE A 97 -7.58 -6.40 14.30
C PHE A 97 -8.82 -6.02 15.12
N VAL A 98 -9.13 -6.87 16.09
CA VAL A 98 -10.20 -6.66 17.06
C VAL A 98 -9.71 -6.99 18.46
N TRP A 99 -10.35 -6.42 19.47
CA TRP A 99 -10.12 -6.77 20.86
C TRP A 99 -11.23 -7.69 21.35
N HIS A 100 -10.89 -8.96 21.53
CA HIS A 100 -11.81 -9.97 22.05
C HIS A 100 -11.65 -10.11 23.56
N LYS A 101 -12.78 -10.17 24.30
CA LYS A 101 -12.77 -10.20 25.79
C LYS A 101 -11.98 -11.36 26.39
N VAL A 102 -11.95 -12.51 25.69
CA VAL A 102 -11.29 -13.73 26.18
C VAL A 102 -9.92 -13.93 25.51
N TYR A 103 -9.84 -13.71 24.19
CA TYR A 103 -8.62 -14.01 23.42
C TYR A 103 -7.66 -12.83 23.28
N GLY A 104 -8.02 -11.63 23.76
CA GLY A 104 -7.20 -10.43 23.60
C GLY A 104 -7.22 -9.90 22.16
N LYS A 105 -6.10 -9.39 21.68
CA LYS A 105 -5.97 -8.88 20.30
C LYS A 105 -5.93 -10.03 19.30
N LEU A 106 -6.88 -10.06 18.39
CA LEU A 106 -6.89 -10.94 17.23
C LEU A 106 -6.58 -10.10 16.00
N GLU A 107 -5.59 -10.49 15.23
CA GLU A 107 -5.06 -9.69 14.11
C GLU A 107 -4.82 -10.57 12.88
N ALA A 108 -5.04 -9.99 11.70
CA ALA A 108 -4.74 -10.60 10.41
C ALA A 108 -4.13 -9.56 9.46
N ASP A 109 -3.05 -9.92 8.77
CA ASP A 109 -2.45 -9.11 7.72
C ASP A 109 -3.33 -9.13 6.48
N LEU A 110 -3.58 -7.94 5.92
CA LEU A 110 -4.39 -7.77 4.71
C LEU A 110 -3.57 -7.28 3.53
N ASN A 111 -2.78 -6.23 3.71
CA ASN A 111 -1.97 -5.57 2.67
C ASN A 111 -2.79 -5.19 1.43
N ILE A 112 -4.00 -4.67 1.64
CA ILE A 112 -4.92 -4.23 0.58
C ILE A 112 -4.53 -2.82 0.13
N SER A 113 -4.06 -2.68 -1.11
CA SER A 113 -3.57 -1.42 -1.69
C SER A 113 -4.09 -1.14 -3.11
N THR A 114 -4.89 -2.05 -3.67
CA THR A 114 -5.46 -1.93 -5.02
C THR A 114 -6.87 -2.48 -5.06
N MET A 115 -7.65 -2.08 -6.09
CA MET A 115 -8.98 -2.64 -6.33
C MET A 115 -8.95 -4.16 -6.52
N PHE A 116 -7.92 -4.68 -7.17
CA PHE A 116 -7.72 -6.13 -7.32
C PHE A 116 -7.59 -6.84 -5.96
N HIS A 117 -6.87 -6.24 -5.00
CA HIS A 117 -6.77 -6.81 -3.66
C HIS A 117 -8.11 -6.79 -2.93
N ILE A 118 -8.92 -5.75 -3.13
CA ILE A 118 -10.27 -5.66 -2.55
C ILE A 118 -11.16 -6.78 -3.11
N GLU A 119 -11.22 -6.94 -4.43
CA GLU A 119 -12.00 -8.01 -5.07
C GLU A 119 -11.60 -9.39 -4.57
N LYS A 120 -10.30 -9.69 -4.54
CA LYS A 120 -9.77 -10.94 -4.02
C LYS A 120 -10.16 -11.21 -2.57
N PHE A 121 -10.11 -10.18 -1.72
CA PHE A 121 -10.51 -10.28 -0.31
C PHE A 121 -12.01 -10.58 -0.19
N LEU A 122 -12.85 -9.82 -0.89
CA LEU A 122 -14.31 -9.98 -0.88
C LEU A 122 -14.75 -11.33 -1.43
N ASP A 123 -14.10 -11.85 -2.47
CA ASP A 123 -14.35 -13.19 -3.00
C ASP A 123 -14.05 -14.27 -1.96
N GLY A 124 -12.97 -14.11 -1.19
CA GLY A 124 -12.62 -15.00 -0.08
C GLY A 124 -13.71 -15.04 1.00
N VAL A 125 -14.25 -13.88 1.35
CA VAL A 125 -15.34 -13.75 2.34
C VAL A 125 -16.67 -14.25 1.78
N ARG A 126 -17.06 -13.85 0.56
CA ARG A 126 -18.31 -14.25 -0.10
C ARG A 126 -18.39 -15.74 -0.38
N SER A 127 -17.28 -16.39 -0.65
CA SER A 127 -17.21 -17.85 -0.86
C SER A 127 -17.49 -18.68 0.40
N GLY A 128 -17.63 -18.04 1.57
CA GLY A 128 -17.87 -18.72 2.85
C GLY A 128 -16.65 -19.46 3.41
N LYS A 129 -15.48 -19.31 2.79
CA LYS A 129 -14.22 -19.92 3.28
C LYS A 129 -13.71 -19.25 4.55
N SER A 130 -14.09 -18.01 4.80
CA SER A 130 -13.73 -17.24 5.98
C SER A 130 -14.82 -16.24 6.34
N THR A 131 -14.78 -15.76 7.57
CA THR A 131 -15.62 -14.65 8.05
C THR A 131 -14.74 -13.48 8.45
N GLU A 132 -15.25 -12.25 8.31
CA GLU A 132 -14.56 -11.05 8.74
C GLU A 132 -14.43 -11.02 10.27
N LEU A 133 -13.28 -10.58 10.79
CA LEU A 133 -13.02 -10.48 12.23
C LEU A 133 -14.03 -9.59 12.95
N MET A 134 -14.53 -8.54 12.30
CA MET A 134 -15.51 -7.62 12.88
C MET A 134 -16.82 -8.29 13.29
N ASN A 135 -17.15 -9.47 12.72
CA ASN A 135 -18.37 -10.19 13.06
C ASN A 135 -18.39 -10.65 14.52
N ILE A 136 -17.23 -10.92 15.13
CA ILE A 136 -17.13 -11.35 16.53
C ILE A 136 -17.24 -10.18 17.53
N THR A 137 -17.22 -8.95 17.05
CA THR A 137 -17.25 -7.72 17.87
C THR A 137 -18.43 -6.81 17.53
N GLY A 138 -19.43 -7.31 16.80
CA GLY A 138 -20.63 -6.53 16.43
C GLY A 138 -20.33 -5.37 15.47
N GLY A 139 -19.39 -5.56 14.55
CA GLY A 139 -18.96 -4.58 13.55
C GLY A 139 -17.79 -3.71 13.97
N TYR A 140 -17.36 -3.73 15.24
CA TYR A 140 -16.18 -2.98 15.69
C TYR A 140 -14.89 -3.68 15.28
N HIS A 141 -14.00 -2.93 14.65
CA HIS A 141 -12.66 -3.40 14.28
C HIS A 141 -11.69 -2.22 14.15
N TYR A 142 -10.42 -2.55 13.96
CA TYR A 142 -9.36 -1.59 13.78
C TYR A 142 -8.60 -1.92 12.50
N HIS A 143 -8.22 -0.89 11.77
CA HIS A 143 -7.24 -1.00 10.68
C HIS A 143 -6.01 -0.17 10.99
N THR A 144 -4.83 -0.74 10.74
CA THR A 144 -3.63 0.05 10.51
C THR A 144 -3.62 0.45 9.05
N ILE A 145 -3.72 1.75 8.78
CA ILE A 145 -3.71 2.32 7.43
C ILE A 145 -2.36 3.00 7.21
N ARG A 146 -1.75 2.72 6.07
CA ARG A 146 -0.47 3.29 5.65
C ARG A 146 -0.67 4.14 4.41
N ALA A 147 -0.02 5.32 4.36
CA ALA A 147 -0.04 6.21 3.20
C ALA A 147 1.29 6.95 3.05
N GLU A 148 1.50 7.58 1.89
CA GLU A 148 2.73 8.32 1.58
C GLU A 148 2.84 9.66 2.32
N SER A 149 1.72 10.19 2.84
CA SER A 149 1.72 11.46 3.59
C SER A 149 0.68 11.46 4.72
N LYS A 150 0.86 12.37 5.68
CA LYS A 150 -0.13 12.60 6.75
C LYS A 150 -1.42 13.18 6.17
N GLU A 151 -1.33 14.04 5.19
CA GLU A 151 -2.47 14.67 4.51
C GLU A 151 -3.36 13.60 3.83
N ALA A 152 -2.76 12.54 3.26
CA ALA A 152 -3.50 11.42 2.71
C ALA A 152 -4.25 10.65 3.82
N LEU A 153 -3.62 10.43 4.98
CA LEU A 153 -4.27 9.81 6.14
C LEU A 153 -5.41 10.68 6.68
N ASP A 154 -5.22 12.01 6.76
CA ASP A 154 -6.25 12.95 7.21
C ASP A 154 -7.46 12.93 6.27
N LYS A 155 -7.21 12.89 4.96
CA LYS A 155 -8.28 12.78 3.95
C LYS A 155 -9.05 11.46 4.09
N ILE A 156 -8.36 10.34 4.26
CA ILE A 156 -8.98 9.02 4.48
C ILE A 156 -9.89 9.06 5.71
N GLU A 157 -9.39 9.55 6.83
CA GLU A 157 -10.14 9.63 8.08
C GLU A 157 -11.37 10.53 7.95
N THR A 158 -11.24 11.69 7.28
CA THR A 158 -12.36 12.60 6.99
C THR A 158 -13.45 11.90 6.19
N LEU A 159 -13.10 11.23 5.08
CA LEU A 159 -14.08 10.54 4.24
C LEU A 159 -14.76 9.37 4.96
N LEU A 160 -14.00 8.60 5.76
CA LEU A 160 -14.57 7.51 6.58
C LEU A 160 -15.51 8.06 7.66
N SER A 161 -15.20 9.24 8.23
CA SER A 161 -16.06 9.94 9.18
C SER A 161 -17.35 10.43 8.54
N GLU A 162 -17.29 11.03 7.36
CA GLU A 162 -18.47 11.47 6.59
C GLU A 162 -19.40 10.30 6.27
N LYS A 163 -18.85 9.12 6.00
CA LYS A 163 -19.59 7.87 5.79
C LYS A 163 -20.06 7.21 7.09
N LYS A 164 -19.72 7.78 8.25
CA LYS A 164 -20.05 7.26 9.58
C LYS A 164 -19.43 5.90 9.91
N PHE A 165 -18.29 5.60 9.31
CA PHE A 165 -17.53 4.37 9.59
C PHE A 165 -16.59 4.51 10.78
N ILE A 166 -16.16 5.72 11.14
CA ILE A 166 -15.36 5.95 12.35
C ILE A 166 -16.22 5.68 13.59
N ALA A 167 -15.75 4.76 14.43
CA ALA A 167 -16.41 4.48 15.70
C ALA A 167 -16.22 5.63 16.67
N PRO A 168 -17.24 6.00 17.47
CA PRO A 168 -17.09 7.03 18.48
C PRO A 168 -16.03 6.62 19.52
N GLU A 169 -15.27 7.60 20.02
CA GLU A 169 -14.46 7.43 21.21
C GLU A 169 -15.40 7.17 22.40
N ILE A 170 -15.08 6.14 23.19
CA ILE A 170 -15.83 5.79 24.39
C ILE A 170 -15.20 6.51 25.58
#